data_08963b93cf209f7a222df8decc03f9c9
#
_entry.id   08963b93cf209f7a222df8decc03f9c9
#
_cell.length_a   1.000
_cell.length_b   1.000
_cell.length_c   1.000
_cell.angle_alpha   90.00
_cell.angle_beta   90.00
_cell.angle_gamma   90.00
#
_symmetry.space_group_name_H-M   'P 1'
#
loop_
_entity.id
_entity.type
_entity.pdbx_description
1 polymer ?
#
loop_
_entity_poly.entity_id
_entity_poly.type
_entity_poly.pdbx_seq_one_letter_code
_entity_poly.pdbx_strand_id
1 'polypeptide(L)'
;MKKKSLTIYLAFLFLFLTVTSVQAKNINIVTTTTDIASITREIGGDFVSVESIAKGHQDPHYIQAKPSYMVKLNRADLLIYQGLQLEIEWLSLLIEGARNSKVRPLQPGHLDLS
;
A
#
# COMPACT_ATOMS: atom_id res chain seq x y z
N MET A 1 31.57 33.67 -34.42
CA MET A 1 30.16 33.83 -33.98
C MET A 1 29.34 32.57 -34.07
N LYS A 2 29.45 31.72 -35.09
CA LYS A 2 28.69 30.46 -35.22
C LYS A 2 29.03 29.41 -34.16
N LYS A 3 30.24 29.33 -33.60
CA LYS A 3 30.64 28.36 -32.56
C LYS A 3 29.96 28.60 -31.21
N LYS A 4 29.72 29.85 -30.81
CA LYS A 4 29.04 30.17 -29.54
C LYS A 4 27.54 29.80 -29.55
N SER A 5 26.88 29.93 -30.71
CA SER A 5 25.50 29.55 -30.88
C SER A 5 25.31 28.01 -30.74
N LEU A 6 26.20 27.23 -31.36
CA LEU A 6 26.15 25.76 -31.29
C LEU A 6 26.35 25.26 -29.87
N THR A 7 27.26 25.86 -29.10
CA THR A 7 27.51 25.48 -27.68
C THR A 7 26.28 25.75 -26.81
N ILE A 8 25.55 26.84 -27.06
CA ILE A 8 24.32 27.18 -26.34
C ILE A 8 23.21 26.18 -26.67
N TYR A 9 23.07 25.78 -27.94
CA TYR A 9 22.08 24.74 -28.31
C TYR A 9 22.42 23.37 -27.74
N LEU A 10 23.69 22.97 -27.69
CA LEU A 10 24.14 21.74 -27.05
C LEU A 10 23.88 21.75 -25.53
N ALA A 11 24.14 22.89 -24.86
CA ALA A 11 23.88 23.03 -23.44
C ALA A 11 22.36 22.96 -23.12
N PHE A 12 21.52 23.56 -23.98
CA PHE A 12 20.06 23.47 -23.87
C PHE A 12 19.55 22.06 -24.12
N LEU A 13 20.08 21.34 -25.08
CA LEU A 13 19.76 19.95 -25.38
C LEU A 13 20.17 19.03 -24.22
N PHE A 14 21.31 19.28 -23.57
CA PHE A 14 21.78 18.49 -22.42
C PHE A 14 20.93 18.73 -21.17
N LEU A 15 20.38 19.93 -21.00
CA LEU A 15 19.49 20.27 -19.89
C LEU A 15 18.10 19.57 -20.02
N PHE A 16 17.68 19.25 -21.24
CA PHE A 16 16.42 18.55 -21.49
C PHE A 16 16.50 17.04 -21.28
N LEU A 17 17.70 16.44 -21.22
CA LEU A 17 17.91 15.00 -21.03
C LEU A 17 17.92 14.54 -19.57
N THR A 18 17.81 15.45 -18.59
CA THR A 18 17.77 15.11 -17.16
C THR A 18 16.35 15.04 -16.59
N VAL A 19 15.37 14.63 -17.39
CA VAL A 19 14.05 14.29 -16.87
C VAL A 19 14.19 12.94 -16.15
N THR A 20 14.60 12.98 -14.89
CA THR A 20 14.52 11.80 -14.02
C THR A 20 13.06 11.44 -13.84
N SER A 21 12.66 10.29 -14.36
CA SER A 21 11.36 9.70 -14.08
C SER A 21 11.26 9.44 -12.58
N VAL A 22 10.57 10.30 -11.85
CA VAL A 22 10.18 10.02 -10.47
C VAL A 22 9.14 8.91 -10.53
N GLN A 23 9.59 7.68 -10.33
CA GLN A 23 8.70 6.54 -10.20
C GLN A 23 7.97 6.69 -8.85
N ALA A 24 6.69 6.98 -8.88
CA ALA A 24 5.88 6.98 -7.68
C ALA A 24 5.87 5.57 -7.09
N LYS A 25 6.26 5.44 -5.82
CA LYS A 25 6.21 4.16 -5.09
C LYS A 25 4.75 3.78 -4.89
N ASN A 26 4.37 2.57 -5.30
CA ASN A 26 3.04 2.04 -5.04
C ASN A 26 2.78 1.95 -3.53
N ILE A 27 1.57 2.31 -3.12
CA ILE A 27 1.11 2.20 -1.74
C ILE A 27 0.77 0.72 -1.49
N ASN A 28 1.41 0.11 -0.50
CA ASN A 28 1.12 -1.26 -0.10
C ASN A 28 -0.08 -1.28 0.84
N ILE A 29 -1.17 -1.89 0.40
CA ILE A 29 -2.42 -1.98 1.15
C ILE A 29 -2.69 -3.42 1.51
N VAL A 30 -3.00 -3.67 2.78
CA VAL A 30 -3.50 -4.95 3.27
C VAL A 30 -4.95 -4.79 3.67
N THR A 31 -5.81 -5.66 3.17
CA THR A 31 -7.24 -5.72 3.52
C THR A 31 -7.55 -7.00 4.26
N THR A 32 -8.60 -7.00 5.05
CA THR A 32 -9.03 -8.22 5.76
C THR A 32 -9.80 -9.17 4.86
N THR A 33 -10.60 -8.65 3.93
CA THR A 33 -11.44 -9.44 3.03
C THR A 33 -11.12 -9.19 1.56
N THR A 34 -11.51 -10.14 0.71
CA THR A 34 -11.31 -10.06 -0.75
C THR A 34 -12.20 -8.99 -1.41
N ASP A 35 -13.37 -8.72 -0.85
CA ASP A 35 -14.29 -7.71 -1.37
C ASP A 35 -13.71 -6.31 -1.18
N ILE A 36 -13.20 -6.02 0.01
CA ILE A 36 -12.47 -4.77 0.27
C ILE A 36 -11.27 -4.66 -0.66
N ALA A 37 -10.52 -5.76 -0.86
CA ALA A 37 -9.38 -5.75 -1.77
C ALA A 37 -9.78 -5.41 -3.21
N SER A 38 -10.90 -5.94 -3.69
CA SER A 38 -11.40 -5.67 -5.03
C SER A 38 -11.78 -4.21 -5.23
N ILE A 39 -12.53 -3.64 -4.28
CA ILE A 39 -12.91 -2.22 -4.30
C ILE A 39 -11.67 -1.33 -4.20
N THR A 40 -10.73 -1.69 -3.34
CA THR A 40 -9.49 -0.91 -3.15
C THR A 40 -8.65 -0.88 -4.42
N ARG A 41 -8.55 -1.99 -5.15
CA ARG A 41 -7.85 -2.03 -6.46
C ARG A 41 -8.55 -1.18 -7.51
N GLU A 42 -9.86 -1.22 -7.55
CA GLU A 42 -10.66 -0.42 -8.50
C GLU A 42 -10.43 1.08 -8.27
N ILE A 43 -10.41 1.51 -7.01
CA ILE A 43 -10.19 2.92 -6.65
C ILE A 43 -8.74 3.33 -6.87
N GLY A 44 -7.79 2.50 -6.45
CA GLY A 44 -6.37 2.84 -6.42
C GLY A 44 -5.63 2.65 -7.74
N GLY A 45 -6.15 1.80 -8.63
CA GLY A 45 -5.55 1.53 -9.95
C GLY A 45 -4.07 1.14 -9.84
N ASP A 46 -3.25 1.75 -10.68
CA ASP A 46 -1.81 1.47 -10.76
C ASP A 46 -0.98 2.05 -9.61
N PHE A 47 -1.60 2.84 -8.73
CA PHE A 47 -0.90 3.47 -7.60
C PHE A 47 -0.86 2.62 -6.34
N VAL A 48 -1.55 1.47 -6.33
CA VAL A 48 -1.66 0.61 -5.15
C VAL A 48 -1.27 -0.83 -5.43
N SER A 49 -0.70 -1.48 -4.43
CA SER A 49 -0.53 -2.93 -4.38
C SER A 49 -1.37 -3.47 -3.23
N VAL A 50 -2.39 -4.27 -3.54
CA VAL A 50 -3.40 -4.69 -2.56
C VAL A 50 -3.35 -6.19 -2.35
N GLU A 51 -3.17 -6.61 -1.10
CA GLU A 51 -3.25 -7.99 -0.66
C GLU A 51 -4.37 -8.18 0.36
N SER A 52 -5.11 -9.30 0.28
CA SER A 52 -6.11 -9.69 1.28
C SER A 52 -5.55 -10.74 2.24
N ILE A 53 -5.96 -10.67 3.51
CA ILE A 53 -5.67 -11.70 4.52
C ILE A 53 -6.58 -12.90 4.32
N ALA A 54 -7.90 -12.68 4.31
CA ALA A 54 -8.85 -13.72 3.93
C ALA A 54 -8.73 -14.08 2.45
N LYS A 55 -8.95 -15.36 2.14
CA LYS A 55 -8.88 -15.88 0.77
C LYS A 55 -10.25 -16.41 0.36
N GLY A 56 -10.76 -15.90 -0.77
CA GLY A 56 -12.02 -16.41 -1.35
C GLY A 56 -13.19 -16.34 -0.39
N HIS A 57 -13.84 -17.46 -0.17
CA HIS A 57 -15.02 -17.59 0.68
C HIS A 57 -14.71 -17.87 2.17
N GLN A 58 -13.49 -17.58 2.61
CA GLN A 58 -13.10 -17.77 4.00
C GLN A 58 -13.85 -16.79 4.90
N ASP A 59 -14.48 -17.32 5.95
CA ASP A 59 -15.19 -16.50 6.94
C ASP A 59 -14.20 -15.63 7.72
N PRO A 60 -14.36 -14.29 7.67
CA PRO A 60 -13.45 -13.38 8.35
C PRO A 60 -13.47 -13.46 9.87
N HIS A 61 -14.48 -14.07 10.49
CA HIS A 61 -14.49 -14.29 11.95
C HIS A 61 -13.46 -15.34 12.40
N TYR A 62 -13.14 -16.32 11.53
CA TYR A 62 -12.36 -17.50 11.90
C TYR A 62 -11.01 -17.59 11.19
N ILE A 63 -10.32 -16.48 11.07
CA ILE A 63 -8.96 -16.44 10.50
C ILE A 63 -7.95 -16.72 11.60
N GLN A 64 -7.00 -17.61 11.32
CA GLN A 64 -5.88 -17.84 12.22
C GLN A 64 -4.81 -16.75 12.02
N ALA A 65 -4.35 -16.16 13.12
CA ALA A 65 -3.23 -15.24 13.11
C ALA A 65 -1.93 -16.00 12.76
N LYS A 66 -1.46 -15.89 11.52
CA LYS A 66 -0.26 -16.56 11.02
C LYS A 66 0.91 -15.59 10.91
N PRO A 67 2.15 -16.05 11.17
CA PRO A 67 3.35 -15.20 10.98
C PRO A 67 3.46 -14.58 9.59
N SER A 68 3.02 -15.30 8.54
CA SER A 68 3.01 -14.78 7.17
C SER A 68 2.12 -13.55 6.98
N TYR A 69 1.03 -13.45 7.74
CA TYR A 69 0.15 -12.27 7.72
C TYR A 69 0.77 -11.10 8.48
N MET A 70 1.52 -11.36 9.56
CA MET A 70 2.30 -10.34 10.26
C MET A 70 3.36 -9.72 9.34
N VAL A 71 4.02 -10.53 8.50
CA VAL A 71 4.99 -10.04 7.51
C VAL A 71 4.31 -9.15 6.46
N LYS A 72 3.11 -9.50 6.01
CA LYS A 72 2.32 -8.64 5.10
C LYS A 72 2.03 -7.29 5.74
N LEU A 73 1.49 -7.29 6.95
CA LEU A 73 1.17 -6.06 7.69
C LEU A 73 2.42 -5.25 8.05
N ASN A 74 3.57 -5.87 8.28
CA ASN A 74 4.82 -5.17 8.52
C ASN A 74 5.21 -4.25 7.36
N ARG A 75 4.90 -4.66 6.13
CA ARG A 75 5.23 -3.93 4.89
C ARG A 75 4.11 -3.00 4.42
N ALA A 76 2.94 -3.03 5.07
CA ALA A 76 1.79 -2.25 4.66
C ALA A 76 1.97 -0.76 4.98
N ASP A 77 1.51 0.08 4.07
CA ASP A 77 1.34 1.51 4.28
C ASP A 77 -0.07 1.83 4.79
N LEU A 78 -1.05 0.97 4.46
CA LEU A 78 -2.44 1.09 4.86
C LEU A 78 -3.03 -0.30 5.16
N LEU A 79 -3.74 -0.41 6.27
CA LEU A 79 -4.61 -1.53 6.63
C LEU A 79 -6.06 -1.08 6.52
N ILE A 80 -6.87 -1.83 5.78
CA ILE A 80 -8.32 -1.61 5.66
C ILE A 80 -9.05 -2.86 6.14
N TYR A 81 -9.95 -2.70 7.09
CA TYR A 81 -10.71 -3.81 7.65
C TYR A 81 -12.19 -3.46 7.78
N GLN A 82 -13.02 -4.50 7.83
CA GLN A 82 -14.48 -4.36 7.84
C GLN A 82 -14.99 -3.66 9.09
N GLY A 83 -14.42 -3.97 10.24
CA GLY A 83 -14.93 -3.52 11.52
C GLY A 83 -16.13 -4.32 11.99
N LEU A 84 -17.00 -3.71 12.84
CA LEU A 84 -18.19 -4.37 13.41
C LEU A 84 -17.88 -5.71 14.10
N GLN A 85 -16.70 -5.83 14.70
CA GLN A 85 -16.22 -7.03 15.41
C GLN A 85 -15.92 -8.26 14.54
N LEU A 86 -15.97 -8.16 13.22
CA LEU A 86 -15.68 -9.29 12.33
C LEU A 86 -14.25 -9.85 12.51
N GLU A 87 -13.28 -8.99 12.76
CA GLU A 87 -11.87 -9.34 12.89
C GLU A 87 -11.34 -9.31 14.34
N ILE A 88 -12.24 -9.17 15.32
CA ILE A 88 -11.85 -8.86 16.72
C ILE A 88 -10.92 -9.90 17.34
N GLU A 89 -11.07 -11.17 17.00
CA GLU A 89 -10.30 -12.25 17.64
C GLU A 89 -8.86 -12.37 17.15
N TRP A 90 -8.56 -11.89 15.96
CA TRP A 90 -7.26 -12.16 15.33
C TRP A 90 -6.51 -10.92 14.82
N LEU A 91 -7.21 -9.85 14.45
CA LEU A 91 -6.56 -8.70 13.82
C LEU A 91 -5.62 -7.95 14.76
N SER A 92 -5.98 -7.79 16.03
CA SER A 92 -5.13 -7.15 17.04
C SER A 92 -3.80 -7.89 17.22
N LEU A 93 -3.82 -9.22 17.24
CA LEU A 93 -2.63 -10.06 17.32
C LEU A 93 -1.71 -9.86 16.11
N LEU A 94 -2.30 -9.72 14.92
CA LEU A 94 -1.54 -9.47 13.69
C LEU A 94 -0.91 -8.08 13.69
N ILE A 95 -1.63 -7.06 14.13
CA ILE A 95 -1.13 -5.67 14.21
C ILE A 95 0.05 -5.60 15.21
N GLU A 96 -0.07 -6.23 16.37
CA GLU A 96 1.00 -6.28 17.35
C GLU A 96 2.23 -7.03 16.83
N GLY A 97 2.01 -8.21 16.25
CA GLY A 97 3.08 -9.03 15.67
C GLY A 97 3.77 -8.41 14.46
N ALA A 98 3.07 -7.60 13.71
CA ALA A 98 3.61 -6.90 12.54
C ALA A 98 4.64 -5.81 12.90
N ARG A 99 4.60 -5.25 14.10
CA ARG A 99 5.50 -4.19 14.57
C ARG A 99 5.60 -2.99 13.63
N ASN A 100 4.51 -2.68 12.93
CA ASN A 100 4.42 -1.57 11.98
C ASN A 100 3.61 -0.43 12.62
N SER A 101 4.28 0.68 12.93
CA SER A 101 3.64 1.83 13.56
C SER A 101 2.58 2.50 12.68
N LYS A 102 2.69 2.39 11.35
CA LYS A 102 1.76 3.04 10.41
C LYS A 102 0.34 2.49 10.50
N VAL A 103 0.21 1.18 10.74
CA VAL A 103 -1.08 0.47 10.73
C VAL A 103 -1.67 0.24 12.12
N ARG A 104 -1.12 0.88 13.14
CA ARG A 104 -1.67 0.83 14.49
C ARG A 104 -2.94 1.67 14.62
N PRO A 105 -3.84 1.35 15.55
CA PRO A 105 -5.00 2.17 15.84
C PRO A 105 -4.64 3.65 16.00
N LEU A 106 -5.51 4.54 15.52
CA LEU A 106 -5.35 5.98 15.52
C LEU A 106 -4.24 6.53 14.59
N GLN A 107 -3.61 5.70 13.80
CA GLN A 107 -2.65 6.14 12.78
C GLN A 107 -3.33 6.31 11.42
N PRO A 108 -2.80 7.18 10.53
CA PRO A 108 -3.39 7.40 9.20
C PRO A 108 -3.45 6.15 8.32
N GLY A 109 -2.61 5.16 8.59
CA GLY A 109 -2.59 3.87 7.88
C GLY A 109 -3.52 2.81 8.48
N HIS A 110 -4.45 3.16 9.38
CA HIS A 110 -5.39 2.26 10.03
C HIS A 110 -6.82 2.70 9.72
N LEU A 111 -7.48 2.02 8.80
CA LEU A 111 -8.81 2.37 8.32
C LEU A 111 -9.86 1.31 8.69
N ASP A 112 -10.74 1.70 9.60
CA ASP A 112 -11.97 0.98 9.94
C ASP A 112 -13.11 1.45 9.04
N LEU A 113 -13.84 0.52 8.44
CA LEU A 113 -14.97 0.81 7.54
C LEU A 113 -16.34 0.83 8.25
N SER A 114 -16.38 0.57 9.55
CA SER A 114 -17.63 0.56 10.34
C SER A 114 -18.09 1.93 10.80
#